data_22c6bd174e74a6b54f94db5a7bf3ace5
#
_entry.id   22c6bd174e74a6b54f94db5a7bf3ace5
#
_cell.length_a   1.000
_cell.length_b   1.000
_cell.length_c   1.000
_cell.angle_alpha   90.00
_cell.angle_beta   90.00
_cell.angle_gamma   90.00
#
_symmetry.space_group_name_H-M   'P 1'
#
loop_
_entity.id
_entity.type
_entity.pdbx_description
1 polymer ?
#
loop_
_entity_poly.entity_id
_entity_poly.type
_entity_poly.pdbx_seq_one_letter_code
_entity_poly.pdbx_strand_id
1 'polypeptide(L)'
;LPLFPPSVEIVTKNEPAWLQHARDSWTHRGEQRPTFAQDPGPDQESVWDYPRPPAVVPDSRAVEVSDAHGLVASTNRSARVLETSHPPAFYLPPESVPAGRLVSVHGTSHCEWKGAAEYVAVAGTTEPVGWRYPDPYPEFADYAGWISFYPGRIHCRVDGELVRPQAGGFYGGWITGEVVGPFKGEPGTSGW
;
A
#
# COMPACT_ATOMS: atom_id res chain seq x y z
N LEU A 1 16.72 45.59 -4.38
CA LEU A 1 15.87 44.52 -4.94
C LEU A 1 16.07 43.25 -4.09
N PRO A 2 15.08 42.76 -3.34
CA PRO A 2 15.22 41.51 -2.61
C PRO A 2 15.04 40.34 -3.56
N LEU A 3 16.02 39.44 -3.58
CA LEU A 3 16.14 38.23 -4.37
C LEU A 3 15.60 37.01 -3.61
N PHE A 4 14.34 37.07 -3.16
CA PHE A 4 13.65 35.85 -2.68
C PHE A 4 12.23 35.84 -3.25
N PRO A 5 11.78 34.72 -3.87
CA PRO A 5 10.38 34.58 -4.23
C PRO A 5 9.53 34.55 -2.96
N PRO A 6 8.27 35.00 -3.03
CA PRO A 6 7.38 34.94 -1.89
C PRO A 6 7.21 33.51 -1.43
N SER A 7 7.28 33.31 -0.12
CA SER A 7 7.00 32.03 0.53
C SER A 7 5.63 31.52 0.07
N VAL A 8 5.61 30.37 -0.59
CA VAL A 8 4.36 29.65 -0.85
C VAL A 8 3.81 29.28 0.52
N GLU A 9 2.73 29.92 0.95
CA GLU A 9 1.95 29.45 2.07
C GLU A 9 1.48 28.03 1.72
N ILE A 10 2.11 27.06 2.32
CA ILE A 10 1.59 25.68 2.35
C ILE A 10 0.31 25.77 3.17
N VAL A 11 -0.84 25.76 2.50
CA VAL A 11 -2.13 25.58 3.15
C VAL A 11 -2.08 24.18 3.75
N THR A 12 -1.67 24.09 5.00
CA THR A 12 -1.80 22.87 5.79
C THR A 12 -3.30 22.63 5.89
N LYS A 13 -3.80 21.62 5.13
CA LYS A 13 -5.12 21.05 5.42
C LYS A 13 -5.12 20.81 6.92
N ASN A 14 -6.05 21.40 7.67
CA ASN A 14 -6.14 21.22 9.12
C ASN A 14 -6.30 19.71 9.39
N GLU A 15 -5.19 19.07 9.74
CA GLU A 15 -5.19 17.63 10.04
C GLU A 15 -6.06 17.43 11.29
N PRO A 16 -7.01 16.48 11.27
CA PRO A 16 -7.82 16.19 12.44
C PRO A 16 -6.94 15.79 13.64
N ALA A 17 -7.27 16.26 14.85
CA ALA A 17 -6.46 15.97 16.05
C ALA A 17 -6.25 14.46 16.31
N TRP A 18 -7.20 13.60 15.91
CA TRP A 18 -7.08 12.14 16.03
C TRP A 18 -5.96 11.56 15.15
N LEU A 19 -5.63 12.23 14.04
CA LEU A 19 -4.65 11.74 13.07
C LEU A 19 -3.25 11.71 13.67
N GLN A 20 -2.83 12.77 14.35
CA GLN A 20 -1.54 12.81 15.03
C GLN A 20 -1.47 11.73 16.13
N HIS A 21 -2.54 11.55 16.89
CA HIS A 21 -2.62 10.51 17.90
C HIS A 21 -2.48 9.11 17.29
N ALA A 22 -3.14 8.85 16.16
CA ALA A 22 -3.00 7.58 15.43
C ALA A 22 -1.56 7.34 14.97
N ARG A 23 -0.92 8.37 14.40
CA ARG A 23 0.49 8.31 13.95
C ARG A 23 1.46 8.08 15.12
N ASP A 24 1.19 8.64 16.28
CA ASP A 24 2.06 8.53 17.46
C ASP A 24 1.90 7.21 18.23
N SER A 25 0.78 6.51 18.02
CA SER A 25 0.43 5.29 18.78
C SER A 25 1.29 4.07 18.44
N TRP A 26 2.00 4.08 17.30
CA TRP A 26 2.79 2.93 16.85
C TRP A 26 4.07 2.75 17.63
N THR A 27 4.27 1.54 18.17
CA THR A 27 5.45 1.18 18.98
C THR A 27 6.68 0.94 18.11
N HIS A 28 6.49 0.32 16.92
CA HIS A 28 7.59 -0.04 16.04
C HIS A 28 7.63 0.88 14.81
N ARG A 29 8.84 1.39 14.47
CA ARG A 29 9.05 2.35 13.39
C ARG A 29 10.20 1.99 12.45
N GLY A 30 10.65 0.72 12.49
CA GLY A 30 11.75 0.24 11.65
C GLY A 30 13.15 0.57 12.16
N GLU A 31 13.28 1.23 13.31
CA GLU A 31 14.58 1.62 13.88
C GLU A 31 15.32 0.43 14.49
N GLN A 32 14.57 -0.52 15.02
CA GLN A 32 15.09 -1.72 15.65
C GLN A 32 14.14 -2.89 15.46
N ARG A 33 14.65 -4.03 14.99
CA ARG A 33 13.87 -5.26 14.91
C ARG A 33 13.51 -5.75 16.31
N PRO A 34 12.25 -6.12 16.55
CA PRO A 34 11.89 -6.84 17.77
C PRO A 34 12.51 -8.24 17.78
N THR A 35 12.69 -8.81 18.97
CA THR A 35 13.36 -10.12 19.14
C THR A 35 12.62 -11.29 18.47
N PHE A 36 11.35 -11.12 18.16
CA PHE A 36 10.54 -12.11 17.46
C PHE A 36 10.58 -11.97 15.92
N ALA A 37 11.20 -10.90 15.39
CA ALA A 37 11.34 -10.73 13.94
C ALA A 37 12.24 -11.81 13.35
N GLN A 38 11.88 -12.28 12.17
CA GLN A 38 12.70 -13.23 11.41
C GLN A 38 13.88 -12.50 10.77
N ASP A 39 15.05 -13.12 10.81
CA ASP A 39 16.20 -12.61 10.10
C ASP A 39 16.06 -12.92 8.59
N PRO A 40 16.26 -11.92 7.73
CA PRO A 40 16.19 -12.13 6.29
C PRO A 40 17.42 -12.91 5.79
N GLY A 41 17.21 -13.76 4.79
CA GLY A 41 18.27 -14.36 4.00
C GLY A 41 18.95 -13.33 3.06
N PRO A 42 19.95 -13.78 2.25
CA PRO A 42 20.74 -12.88 1.40
C PRO A 42 19.93 -12.03 0.40
N ASP A 43 18.82 -12.59 -0.10
CA ASP A 43 17.96 -11.93 -1.10
C ASP A 43 16.58 -11.57 -0.53
N GLN A 44 16.51 -11.38 0.79
CA GLN A 44 15.26 -11.09 1.48
C GLN A 44 15.34 -9.78 2.25
N GLU A 45 14.17 -9.17 2.44
CA GLU A 45 13.96 -7.98 3.27
C GLU A 45 13.13 -8.36 4.50
N SER A 46 13.49 -7.84 5.69
CA SER A 46 12.61 -7.93 6.85
C SER A 46 11.64 -6.76 6.85
N VAL A 47 10.33 -7.03 6.95
CA VAL A 47 9.33 -5.96 7.08
C VAL A 47 9.48 -5.13 8.35
N TRP A 48 10.29 -5.58 9.28
CA TRP A 48 10.61 -4.88 10.52
C TRP A 48 11.69 -3.80 10.35
N ASP A 49 12.37 -3.76 9.19
CA ASP A 49 13.29 -2.69 8.80
C ASP A 49 12.59 -1.56 8.02
N TYR A 50 11.33 -1.75 7.64
CA TYR A 50 10.58 -0.74 6.93
C TYR A 50 10.22 0.43 7.83
N PRO A 51 10.27 1.66 7.31
CA PRO A 51 10.06 2.85 8.14
C PRO A 51 8.57 3.08 8.48
N ARG A 52 8.36 3.88 9.50
CA ARG A 52 7.08 4.49 9.80
C ARG A 52 7.33 5.96 10.21
N PRO A 53 6.88 6.97 9.46
CA PRO A 53 5.94 6.93 8.31
C PRO A 53 6.40 6.01 7.16
N PRO A 54 5.44 5.45 6.41
CA PRO A 54 5.76 4.57 5.29
C PRO A 54 6.58 5.25 4.20
N ALA A 55 7.54 4.52 3.63
CA ALA A 55 8.25 4.95 2.43
C ALA A 55 7.57 4.45 1.16
N VAL A 56 7.70 5.20 0.07
CA VAL A 56 7.27 4.77 -1.26
C VAL A 56 8.51 4.58 -2.13
N VAL A 57 8.65 3.39 -2.72
CA VAL A 57 9.81 3.01 -3.53
C VAL A 57 9.32 2.55 -4.91
N PRO A 58 9.81 3.15 -6.01
CA PRO A 58 9.52 2.65 -7.35
C PRO A 58 9.96 1.20 -7.53
N ASP A 59 9.18 0.44 -8.28
CA ASP A 59 9.46 -0.96 -8.59
C ASP A 59 9.25 -1.22 -10.09
N SER A 60 10.26 -1.79 -10.75
CA SER A 60 10.27 -2.02 -12.20
C SER A 60 9.98 -3.47 -12.59
N ARG A 61 9.69 -4.33 -11.63
CA ARG A 61 9.33 -5.72 -11.88
C ARG A 61 8.00 -5.81 -12.61
N ALA A 62 7.83 -6.89 -13.38
CA ALA A 62 6.57 -7.17 -14.02
C ALA A 62 5.50 -7.51 -12.98
N VAL A 63 4.46 -6.71 -12.91
CA VAL A 63 3.30 -6.93 -12.03
C VAL A 63 2.09 -7.24 -12.88
N GLU A 64 1.40 -8.32 -12.56
CA GLU A 64 0.17 -8.74 -13.21
C GLU A 64 -0.92 -9.01 -12.19
N VAL A 65 -2.12 -8.53 -12.48
CA VAL A 65 -3.34 -8.80 -11.73
C VAL A 65 -4.37 -9.42 -12.66
N SER A 66 -4.93 -10.56 -12.30
CA SER A 66 -5.88 -11.30 -13.14
C SER A 66 -7.01 -11.92 -12.32
N ASP A 67 -8.16 -12.08 -12.96
CA ASP A 67 -9.29 -12.87 -12.45
C ASP A 67 -9.56 -14.09 -13.35
N ALA A 68 -10.69 -14.76 -13.13
CA ALA A 68 -11.09 -15.92 -13.94
C ALA A 68 -11.35 -15.58 -15.43
N HIS A 69 -11.51 -14.30 -15.77
CA HIS A 69 -11.80 -13.82 -17.13
C HIS A 69 -10.57 -13.23 -17.82
N GLY A 70 -9.43 -13.19 -17.15
CA GLY A 70 -8.16 -12.74 -17.70
C GLY A 70 -7.55 -11.54 -16.98
N LEU A 71 -6.74 -10.77 -17.72
CA LEU A 71 -5.96 -9.67 -17.18
C LEU A 71 -6.84 -8.52 -16.70
N VAL A 72 -6.57 -8.03 -15.50
CA VAL A 72 -7.21 -6.85 -14.88
C VAL A 72 -6.26 -5.67 -14.86
N ALA A 73 -4.98 -5.90 -14.60
CA ALA A 73 -3.94 -4.87 -14.64
C ALA A 73 -2.59 -5.48 -14.97
N SER A 74 -1.73 -4.72 -15.65
CA SER A 74 -0.34 -5.11 -15.91
C SER A 74 0.56 -3.88 -16.03
N THR A 75 1.73 -3.93 -15.40
CA THR A 75 2.71 -2.84 -15.45
C THR A 75 4.10 -3.34 -15.08
N ASN A 76 5.12 -2.61 -15.50
CA ASN A 76 6.48 -2.66 -14.97
C ASN A 76 6.91 -1.33 -14.33
N ARG A 77 5.93 -0.53 -13.92
CA ARG A 77 6.11 0.78 -13.27
C ARG A 77 5.22 0.85 -12.02
N SER A 78 5.37 -0.10 -11.13
CA SER A 78 4.66 -0.07 -9.86
C SER A 78 5.45 0.73 -8.80
N ALA A 79 4.83 0.95 -7.66
CA ALA A 79 5.48 1.46 -6.47
C ALA A 79 5.15 0.56 -5.29
N ARG A 80 6.15 0.27 -4.47
CA ARG A 80 5.97 -0.44 -3.19
C ARG A 80 5.81 0.59 -2.07
N VAL A 81 4.78 0.46 -1.27
CA VAL A 81 4.66 1.16 0.01
C VAL A 81 5.18 0.24 1.09
N LEU A 82 6.24 0.68 1.75
CA LEU A 82 6.97 -0.06 2.78
C LEU A 82 6.63 0.53 4.14
N GLU A 83 5.94 -0.24 4.97
CA GLU A 83 5.54 0.15 6.32
C GLU A 83 5.93 -0.95 7.31
N THR A 84 6.51 -0.56 8.45
CA THR A 84 6.92 -1.48 9.51
C THR A 84 5.84 -2.53 9.80
N SER A 85 6.23 -3.79 9.91
CA SER A 85 5.40 -4.97 10.19
C SER A 85 4.46 -5.42 9.07
N HIS A 86 4.30 -4.64 7.99
CA HIS A 86 3.47 -5.01 6.85
C HIS A 86 4.29 -5.54 5.68
N PRO A 87 3.81 -6.57 4.95
CA PRO A 87 4.34 -6.83 3.62
C PRO A 87 4.15 -5.61 2.73
N PRO A 88 5.01 -5.37 1.72
CA PRO A 88 4.83 -4.26 0.80
C PRO A 88 3.43 -4.24 0.17
N ALA A 89 2.80 -3.08 0.10
CA ALA A 89 1.63 -2.89 -0.74
C ALA A 89 2.07 -2.36 -2.10
N PHE A 90 1.70 -3.04 -3.18
CA PHE A 90 2.03 -2.63 -4.54
C PHE A 90 0.94 -1.72 -5.09
N TYR A 91 1.34 -0.54 -5.54
CA TYR A 91 0.47 0.43 -6.20
C TYR A 91 0.80 0.48 -7.68
N LEU A 92 -0.22 0.36 -8.51
CA LEU A 92 -0.13 0.33 -9.96
C LEU A 92 -0.73 1.63 -10.53
N PRO A 93 -0.08 2.27 -11.51
CA PRO A 93 -0.61 3.49 -12.11
C PRO A 93 -1.96 3.22 -12.80
N PRO A 94 -2.88 4.21 -12.84
CA PRO A 94 -4.23 4.01 -13.40
C PRO A 94 -4.24 3.47 -14.83
N GLU A 95 -3.27 3.86 -15.65
CA GLU A 95 -3.14 3.39 -17.05
C GLU A 95 -2.74 1.90 -17.17
N SER A 96 -2.34 1.25 -16.08
CA SER A 96 -2.09 -0.21 -16.06
C SER A 96 -3.38 -1.03 -16.18
N VAL A 97 -4.53 -0.40 -15.97
CA VAL A 97 -5.85 -1.03 -16.01
C VAL A 97 -6.56 -0.66 -17.31
N PRO A 98 -6.98 -1.64 -18.13
CA PRO A 98 -7.79 -1.36 -19.30
C PRO A 98 -9.08 -0.59 -18.97
N ALA A 99 -9.44 0.37 -19.80
CA ALA A 99 -10.63 1.20 -19.60
C ALA A 99 -11.89 0.34 -19.35
N GLY A 100 -12.64 0.68 -18.31
CA GLY A 100 -13.87 -0.03 -17.95
C GLY A 100 -13.68 -1.38 -17.25
N ARG A 101 -12.44 -1.81 -16.98
CA ARG A 101 -12.18 -3.10 -16.32
C ARG A 101 -12.43 -3.05 -14.81
N LEU A 102 -12.28 -1.89 -14.20
CA LEU A 102 -12.60 -1.64 -12.79
C LEU A 102 -13.68 -0.57 -12.65
N VAL A 103 -14.47 -0.69 -11.60
CA VAL A 103 -15.52 0.26 -11.21
C VAL A 103 -15.37 0.63 -9.74
N SER A 104 -15.69 1.87 -9.38
CA SER A 104 -15.78 2.26 -7.96
C SER A 104 -16.97 1.58 -7.31
N VAL A 105 -16.80 1.12 -6.08
CA VAL A 105 -17.86 0.50 -5.28
C VAL A 105 -18.01 1.19 -3.94
N HIS A 106 -19.14 0.96 -3.30
CA HIS A 106 -19.46 1.55 -2.00
C HIS A 106 -18.45 1.15 -0.92
N GLY A 107 -18.20 2.09 -0.03
CA GLY A 107 -17.32 1.94 1.10
C GLY A 107 -16.13 2.87 1.03
N THR A 108 -15.59 3.19 2.19
CA THR A 108 -14.37 3.98 2.34
C THR A 108 -13.66 3.55 3.62
N SER A 109 -12.37 3.74 3.67
CA SER A 109 -11.57 3.62 4.87
C SER A 109 -10.62 4.80 4.95
N HIS A 110 -9.97 4.99 6.09
CA HIS A 110 -9.01 6.07 6.27
C HIS A 110 -7.70 5.51 6.78
N CYS A 111 -6.62 5.86 6.08
CA CYS A 111 -5.26 5.58 6.50
C CYS A 111 -4.64 6.85 7.06
N GLU A 112 -4.02 6.77 8.24
CA GLU A 112 -3.37 7.90 8.91
C GLU A 112 -2.20 8.48 8.12
N TRP A 113 -1.65 7.71 7.18
CA TRP A 113 -0.52 8.11 6.34
C TRP A 113 -0.92 8.59 4.94
N LYS A 114 -2.04 8.05 4.39
CA LYS A 114 -2.40 8.22 2.98
C LYS A 114 -3.73 8.97 2.77
N GLY A 115 -4.59 9.02 3.78
CA GLY A 115 -5.88 9.70 3.68
C GLY A 115 -7.05 8.76 3.42
N ALA A 116 -8.12 9.26 2.80
CA ALA A 116 -9.33 8.51 2.52
C ALA A 116 -9.15 7.61 1.28
N ALA A 117 -9.46 6.32 1.45
CA ALA A 117 -9.45 5.34 0.39
C ALA A 117 -10.83 5.14 -0.22
N GLU A 118 -10.88 4.94 -1.53
CA GLU A 118 -12.02 4.43 -2.28
C GLU A 118 -11.76 2.98 -2.68
N TYR A 119 -12.81 2.16 -2.72
CA TYR A 119 -12.72 0.77 -3.15
C TYR A 119 -13.07 0.60 -4.62
N VAL A 120 -12.42 -0.37 -5.27
CA VAL A 120 -12.67 -0.76 -6.65
C VAL A 120 -12.98 -2.24 -6.76
N ALA A 121 -13.89 -2.58 -7.66
CA ALA A 121 -14.25 -3.96 -8.01
C ALA A 121 -14.06 -4.20 -9.51
N VAL A 122 -13.96 -5.45 -9.92
CA VAL A 122 -14.01 -5.82 -11.33
C VAL A 122 -15.39 -5.46 -11.89
N ALA A 123 -15.43 -4.88 -13.09
CA ALA A 123 -16.68 -4.51 -13.75
C ALA A 123 -17.65 -5.70 -13.82
N GLY A 124 -18.91 -5.44 -13.42
CA GLY A 124 -19.95 -6.48 -13.32
C GLY A 124 -20.00 -7.19 -11.97
N THR A 125 -19.11 -6.84 -11.02
CA THR A 125 -19.12 -7.35 -9.64
C THR A 125 -19.26 -6.19 -8.63
N THR A 126 -19.53 -6.51 -7.37
CA THR A 126 -19.66 -5.53 -6.28
C THR A 126 -18.63 -5.76 -5.17
N GLU A 127 -17.92 -6.89 -5.19
CA GLU A 127 -16.92 -7.22 -4.19
C GLU A 127 -15.63 -6.43 -4.44
N PRO A 128 -15.15 -5.64 -3.47
CA PRO A 128 -13.91 -4.91 -3.61
C PRO A 128 -12.72 -5.85 -3.83
N VAL A 129 -11.98 -5.64 -4.91
CA VAL A 129 -10.72 -6.36 -5.19
C VAL A 129 -9.49 -5.48 -4.96
N GLY A 130 -9.68 -4.18 -4.75
CA GLY A 130 -8.60 -3.22 -4.54
C GLY A 130 -9.11 -1.90 -4.00
N TRP A 131 -8.18 -0.97 -3.84
CA TRP A 131 -8.45 0.38 -3.36
C TRP A 131 -7.51 1.38 -4.01
N ARG A 132 -7.85 2.66 -3.89
CA ARG A 132 -7.03 3.79 -4.31
C ARG A 132 -7.24 4.99 -3.38
N TYR A 133 -6.32 5.93 -3.41
CA TYR A 133 -6.44 7.23 -2.73
C TYR A 133 -6.57 8.31 -3.79
N PRO A 134 -7.77 8.84 -4.07
CA PRO A 134 -7.96 9.85 -5.13
C PRO A 134 -7.39 11.22 -4.75
N ASP A 135 -7.41 11.56 -3.46
CA ASP A 135 -6.87 12.82 -2.89
C ASP A 135 -6.03 12.48 -1.63
N PRO A 136 -4.84 11.89 -1.81
CA PRO A 136 -4.00 11.48 -0.70
C PRO A 136 -3.37 12.68 0.02
N TYR A 137 -2.79 12.41 1.19
CA TYR A 137 -1.92 13.39 1.87
C TYR A 137 -0.71 13.74 1.01
N PRO A 138 -0.08 14.93 1.24
CA PRO A 138 0.99 15.46 0.40
C PRO A 138 2.16 14.49 0.14
N GLU A 139 2.49 13.66 1.12
CA GLU A 139 3.56 12.67 1.04
C GLU A 139 3.30 11.57 0.01
N PHE A 140 2.03 11.38 -0.37
CA PHE A 140 1.59 10.39 -1.36
C PHE A 140 0.97 11.03 -2.61
N ALA A 141 1.08 12.35 -2.78
CA ALA A 141 0.45 13.09 -3.88
C ALA A 141 0.83 12.57 -5.27
N ASP A 142 2.06 12.16 -5.48
CA ASP A 142 2.56 11.61 -6.76
C ASP A 142 1.89 10.27 -7.13
N TYR A 143 1.23 9.63 -6.18
CA TYR A 143 0.54 8.34 -6.34
C TYR A 143 -0.98 8.47 -6.25
N ALA A 144 -1.51 9.70 -6.42
CA ALA A 144 -2.95 9.94 -6.43
C ALA A 144 -3.64 9.07 -7.49
N GLY A 145 -4.67 8.34 -7.07
CA GLY A 145 -5.43 7.45 -7.96
C GLY A 145 -4.73 6.12 -8.33
N TRP A 146 -3.48 5.89 -7.91
CA TRP A 146 -2.84 4.59 -8.11
C TRP A 146 -3.59 3.51 -7.33
N ILE A 147 -3.64 2.31 -7.90
CA ILE A 147 -4.51 1.23 -7.43
C ILE A 147 -3.67 0.14 -6.80
N SER A 148 -4.04 -0.27 -5.59
CA SER A 148 -3.53 -1.47 -4.94
C SER A 148 -4.61 -2.54 -4.88
N PHE A 149 -4.21 -3.82 -4.88
CA PHE A 149 -5.13 -4.95 -4.95
C PHE A 149 -4.98 -5.86 -3.73
N TYR A 150 -6.07 -6.55 -3.38
CA TYR A 150 -6.09 -7.57 -2.32
C TYR A 150 -5.75 -8.95 -2.89
N PRO A 151 -4.54 -9.52 -2.64
CA PRO A 151 -4.16 -10.82 -3.18
C PRO A 151 -5.07 -11.98 -2.72
N GLY A 152 -5.79 -11.80 -1.62
CA GLY A 152 -6.78 -12.76 -1.15
C GLY A 152 -8.12 -12.75 -1.91
N ARG A 153 -8.31 -11.75 -2.82
CA ARG A 153 -9.56 -11.57 -3.57
C ARG A 153 -9.37 -11.61 -5.09
N ILE A 154 -8.15 -11.43 -5.54
CA ILE A 154 -7.78 -11.46 -6.95
C ILE A 154 -6.34 -11.98 -7.07
N HIS A 155 -6.01 -12.64 -8.18
CA HIS A 155 -4.66 -13.16 -8.38
C HIS A 155 -3.69 -12.04 -8.71
N CYS A 156 -2.64 -11.90 -7.89
CA CYS A 156 -1.55 -10.95 -8.10
C CYS A 156 -0.24 -11.72 -8.30
N ARG A 157 0.60 -11.27 -9.23
CA ARG A 157 1.92 -11.82 -9.50
C ARG A 157 2.97 -10.71 -9.59
N VAL A 158 4.18 -11.02 -9.12
CA VAL A 158 5.37 -10.18 -9.30
C VAL A 158 6.45 -11.04 -9.93
N ASP A 159 6.94 -10.65 -11.11
CA ASP A 159 7.88 -11.45 -11.94
C ASP A 159 7.47 -12.92 -12.08
N GLY A 160 6.16 -13.16 -12.22
CA GLY A 160 5.57 -14.48 -12.35
C GLY A 160 5.31 -15.21 -11.03
N GLU A 161 5.88 -14.79 -9.91
CA GLU A 161 5.58 -15.35 -8.58
C GLU A 161 4.18 -15.00 -8.14
N LEU A 162 3.39 -16.00 -7.73
CA LEU A 162 2.07 -15.79 -7.17
C LEU A 162 2.18 -15.20 -5.75
N VAL A 163 1.61 -14.03 -5.56
CA VAL A 163 1.60 -13.32 -4.28
C VAL A 163 0.67 -14.03 -3.28
N ARG A 164 1.14 -14.18 -2.06
CA ARG A 164 0.33 -14.65 -0.94
C ARG A 164 -0.30 -13.45 -0.21
N PRO A 165 -1.57 -13.54 0.23
CA PRO A 165 -2.24 -12.46 0.94
C PRO A 165 -1.70 -12.29 2.36
N GLN A 166 -1.67 -11.04 2.84
CA GLN A 166 -1.54 -10.72 4.25
C GLN A 166 -2.78 -11.20 5.02
N ALA A 167 -2.59 -11.72 6.22
CA ALA A 167 -3.67 -12.21 7.06
C ALA A 167 -4.63 -11.10 7.52
N GLY A 168 -5.82 -11.49 8.00
CA GLY A 168 -6.82 -10.60 8.59
C GLY A 168 -7.82 -9.97 7.62
N GLY A 169 -7.58 -10.03 6.30
CA GLY A 169 -8.54 -9.57 5.26
C GLY A 169 -8.78 -8.07 5.16
N PHE A 170 -8.25 -7.26 6.09
CA PHE A 170 -8.32 -5.80 6.05
C PHE A 170 -7.12 -5.19 5.31
N TYR A 171 -5.93 -5.70 5.58
CA TYR A 171 -4.71 -5.26 4.95
C TYR A 171 -4.49 -5.95 3.61
N GLY A 172 -3.89 -5.25 2.66
CA GLY A 172 -3.64 -5.75 1.31
C GLY A 172 -2.15 -5.90 0.98
N GLY A 173 -1.32 -6.20 1.97
CA GLY A 173 0.11 -6.44 1.73
C GLY A 173 0.37 -7.68 0.89
N TRP A 174 1.41 -7.62 0.07
CA TRP A 174 1.80 -8.63 -0.89
C TRP A 174 2.99 -9.43 -0.37
N ILE A 175 2.77 -10.70 0.01
CA ILE A 175 3.83 -11.58 0.50
C ILE A 175 4.40 -12.37 -0.66
N THR A 176 5.66 -12.10 -0.96
CA THR A 176 6.52 -12.84 -1.91
C THR A 176 7.66 -13.54 -1.18
N GLY A 177 8.45 -14.32 -1.88
CA GLY A 177 9.64 -14.98 -1.32
C GLY A 177 10.72 -14.01 -0.85
N GLU A 178 10.66 -12.74 -1.28
CA GLU A 178 11.65 -11.71 -0.92
C GLU A 178 11.44 -11.10 0.47
N VAL A 179 10.26 -11.29 1.12
CA VAL A 179 9.98 -10.66 2.41
C VAL A 179 9.80 -11.67 3.52
N VAL A 180 10.35 -11.34 4.68
CA VAL A 180 10.19 -12.14 5.92
C VAL A 180 9.50 -11.32 7.01
N GLY A 181 8.74 -12.03 7.85
CA GLY A 181 7.90 -11.46 8.90
C GLY A 181 8.45 -11.64 10.32
N PRO A 182 7.56 -11.95 11.26
CA PRO A 182 6.12 -12.15 11.11
C PRO A 182 5.39 -10.87 10.67
N PHE A 183 4.22 -11.05 10.04
CA PHE A 183 3.46 -9.96 9.44
C PHE A 183 2.26 -9.56 10.30
N LYS A 184 1.96 -8.26 10.38
CA LYS A 184 0.72 -7.75 10.96
C LYS A 184 -0.49 -8.33 10.24
N GLY A 185 -1.60 -8.56 10.99
CA GLY A 185 -2.86 -9.09 10.48
C GLY A 185 -3.30 -10.37 11.18
N GLU A 186 -2.38 -11.11 11.79
CA GLU A 186 -2.70 -12.26 12.61
C GLU A 186 -3.32 -11.83 13.96
N PRO A 187 -4.09 -12.72 14.64
CA PRO A 187 -4.59 -12.42 15.98
C PRO A 187 -3.46 -12.02 16.95
N GLY A 188 -3.68 -10.94 17.69
CA GLY A 188 -2.71 -10.41 18.65
C GLY A 188 -1.69 -9.44 18.08
N THR A 189 -1.71 -9.14 16.79
CA THR A 189 -0.74 -8.24 16.13
C THR A 189 -1.26 -6.81 15.92
N SER A 190 -2.42 -6.46 16.47
CA SER A 190 -3.08 -5.15 16.24
C SER A 190 -2.23 -3.95 16.68
N GLY A 191 -1.37 -4.12 17.68
CA GLY A 191 -0.48 -3.07 18.19
C GLY A 191 0.90 -2.99 17.49
N TRP A 192 1.14 -3.79 16.46
CA TRP A 192 2.42 -3.79 15.74
C TRP A 192 2.57 -2.60 14.82
#